data_5a1d7c55eaf0c728f98ad85e9f9b9fd6
#
_entry.id   5a1d7c55eaf0c728f98ad85e9f9b9fd6
#
_cell.length_a   1.000
_cell.length_b   1.000
_cell.length_c   1.000
_cell.angle_alpha   90.00
_cell.angle_beta   90.00
_cell.angle_gamma   90.00
#
_symmetry.space_group_name_H-M   'P 1'
#
loop_
_entity.id
_entity.type
_entity.pdbx_description
1 polymer ?
#
loop_
_entity_poly.entity_id
_entity_poly.type
_entity_poly.pdbx_seq_one_letter_code
_entity_poly.pdbx_strand_id
1 'polypeptide(L)'
;LDDTDLAIIDKRRAVANQSEVMNIIGDIDGKVCIVPDDLIDTAGTLCNAADALKEKGAKAVKAYITHPVLSGPAIERLNNSSIDELVVTNSIPLNKEAQKCSKIRVISLASTIAECIKRLSNEQSLSEMFL
;
A
#
# COMPACT_ATOMS: atom_id res chain seq x y z
N LEU A 1 -6.16 -16.09 2.51
CA LEU A 1 -4.91 -15.60 3.16
C LEU A 1 -4.48 -16.48 4.35
N ASP A 2 -5.07 -17.67 4.50
CA ASP A 2 -4.91 -18.51 5.70
C ASP A 2 -3.50 -19.14 5.84
N ASP A 3 -2.64 -19.06 4.82
CA ASP A 3 -1.26 -19.58 4.81
C ASP A 3 -0.21 -18.47 4.46
N THR A 4 -0.50 -17.22 4.86
CA THR A 4 0.39 -16.10 4.53
C THR A 4 1.33 -15.80 5.69
N ASP A 5 2.63 -15.89 5.46
CA ASP A 5 3.64 -15.49 6.43
C ASP A 5 3.59 -13.99 6.70
N LEU A 6 3.78 -13.60 7.96
CA LEU A 6 3.89 -12.20 8.35
C LEU A 6 5.37 -11.78 8.37
N ALA A 7 5.69 -10.69 7.68
CA ALA A 7 6.96 -10.00 7.83
C ALA A 7 6.74 -8.63 8.48
N ILE A 8 7.66 -8.21 9.33
CA ILE A 8 7.60 -6.92 10.03
C ILE A 8 8.74 -6.04 9.54
N ILE A 9 8.41 -4.81 9.15
CA ILE A 9 9.39 -3.78 8.85
C ILE A 9 9.52 -2.88 10.09
N ASP A 10 10.62 -3.08 10.85
CA ASP A 10 10.96 -2.23 12.00
C ASP A 10 11.75 -1.00 11.52
N LYS A 11 11.12 0.16 11.62
CA LYS A 11 11.69 1.43 11.24
C LYS A 11 12.36 2.07 12.44
N ARG A 12 13.70 2.04 12.51
CA ARG A 12 14.46 2.72 13.55
C ARG A 12 15.07 4.03 13.02
N ARG A 13 14.72 5.13 13.67
CA ARG A 13 15.44 6.39 13.54
C ARG A 13 16.61 6.36 14.52
N ALA A 14 17.81 6.02 14.05
CA ALA A 14 18.97 5.87 14.92
C ALA A 14 19.48 7.22 15.48
N VAL A 15 19.47 8.30 14.71
CA VAL A 15 19.83 9.68 15.13
C VAL A 15 19.31 10.69 14.10
N ALA A 16 19.03 11.94 14.50
CA ALA A 16 18.75 13.02 13.56
C ALA A 16 19.92 13.16 12.56
N ASN A 17 19.61 13.10 11.25
CA ASN A 17 20.54 13.15 10.10
C ASN A 17 21.22 11.83 9.67
N GLN A 18 20.81 10.66 10.13
CA GLN A 18 21.22 9.39 9.52
C GLN A 18 20.07 8.78 8.70
N SER A 19 20.45 8.08 7.62
CA SER A 19 19.50 7.32 6.78
C SER A 19 18.65 6.36 7.63
N GLU A 20 17.37 6.31 7.36
CA GLU A 20 16.44 5.37 8.03
C GLU A 20 16.89 3.94 7.77
N VAL A 21 17.27 3.21 8.83
CA VAL A 21 17.57 1.78 8.72
C VAL A 21 16.24 1.03 8.88
N MET A 22 15.85 0.31 7.83
CA MET A 22 14.70 -0.61 7.89
C MET A 22 15.20 -2.01 8.20
N ASN A 23 14.80 -2.54 9.35
CA ASN A 23 15.07 -3.93 9.71
C ASN A 23 13.84 -4.78 9.37
N ILE A 24 14.03 -5.77 8.50
CA ILE A 24 12.96 -6.69 8.08
C ILE A 24 13.12 -7.98 8.86
N ILE A 25 12.07 -8.34 9.59
CA ILE A 25 11.95 -9.56 10.39
C ILE A 25 10.97 -10.47 9.65
N GLY A 26 11.40 -11.68 9.34
CA GLY A 26 10.64 -12.68 8.59
C GLY A 26 11.37 -13.13 7.33
N ASP A 27 10.96 -14.27 6.81
CA ASP A 27 11.49 -14.83 5.58
C ASP A 27 10.70 -14.29 4.38
N ILE A 28 11.37 -13.53 3.51
CA ILE A 28 10.78 -12.89 2.33
C ILE A 28 11.47 -13.25 1.02
N ASP A 29 12.57 -14.04 1.09
CA ASP A 29 13.35 -14.40 -0.09
C ASP A 29 12.50 -15.17 -1.11
N GLY A 30 12.49 -14.72 -2.36
CA GLY A 30 11.70 -15.29 -3.43
C GLY A 30 10.18 -15.07 -3.33
N LYS A 31 9.67 -14.40 -2.28
CA LYS A 31 8.24 -14.21 -2.03
C LYS A 31 7.69 -12.92 -2.64
N VAL A 32 6.39 -12.91 -2.90
CA VAL A 32 5.64 -11.69 -3.23
C VAL A 32 5.21 -11.02 -1.92
N CYS A 33 5.72 -9.83 -1.67
CA CYS A 33 5.39 -9.05 -0.47
C CYS A 33 4.19 -8.15 -0.75
N ILE A 34 3.19 -8.20 0.13
CA ILE A 34 2.02 -7.32 0.11
C ILE A 34 2.15 -6.35 1.28
N VAL A 35 2.12 -5.06 0.99
CA VAL A 35 2.22 -3.97 1.97
C VAL A 35 0.87 -3.25 2.04
N PRO A 36 0.02 -3.55 3.05
CA PRO A 36 -1.23 -2.82 3.25
C PRO A 36 -0.98 -1.54 4.05
N ASP A 37 -1.69 -0.46 3.71
CA ASP A 37 -1.72 0.77 4.50
C ASP A 37 -3.05 1.51 4.26
N ASP A 38 -3.39 2.44 5.13
CA ASP A 38 -4.63 3.23 5.00
C ASP A 38 -4.44 4.43 4.06
N LEU A 39 -3.28 5.08 4.06
CA LEU A 39 -3.04 6.31 3.32
C LEU A 39 -1.62 6.39 2.76
N ILE A 40 -1.51 6.87 1.52
CA ILE A 40 -0.24 7.26 0.91
C ILE A 40 -0.25 8.74 0.55
N ASP A 41 0.68 9.50 1.15
CA ASP A 41 0.86 10.93 0.85
C ASP A 41 2.07 11.15 -0.07
N THR A 42 3.26 11.36 0.46
CA THR A 42 4.46 11.66 -0.35
C THR A 42 5.22 10.43 -0.87
N ALA A 43 4.73 9.23 -0.57
CA ALA A 43 5.26 7.92 -0.94
C ALA A 43 6.67 7.58 -0.42
N GLY A 44 7.34 8.45 0.32
CA GLY A 44 8.74 8.20 0.75
C GLY A 44 8.90 6.93 1.56
N THR A 45 8.09 6.74 2.61
CA THR A 45 8.15 5.57 3.48
C THR A 45 7.88 4.27 2.72
N LEU A 46 6.85 4.28 1.87
CA LEU A 46 6.48 3.10 1.09
C LEU A 46 7.59 2.72 0.08
N CYS A 47 8.15 3.69 -0.63
CA CYS A 47 9.23 3.45 -1.59
C CYS A 47 10.47 2.89 -0.90
N ASN A 48 10.89 3.47 0.22
CA ASN A 48 12.02 2.97 1.00
C ASN A 48 11.77 1.53 1.51
N ALA A 49 10.54 1.23 1.94
CA ALA A 49 10.16 -0.11 2.36
C ALA A 49 10.23 -1.11 1.19
N ALA A 50 9.76 -0.72 0.01
CA ALA A 50 9.82 -1.57 -1.18
C ALA A 50 11.26 -1.86 -1.61
N ASP A 51 12.13 -0.85 -1.57
CA ASP A 51 13.55 -1.00 -1.90
C ASP A 51 14.23 -1.96 -0.91
N ALA A 52 14.00 -1.79 0.40
CA ALA A 52 14.54 -2.69 1.42
C ALA A 52 14.04 -4.14 1.29
N LEU A 53 12.76 -4.34 0.93
CA LEU A 53 12.21 -5.67 0.67
C LEU A 53 12.88 -6.31 -0.56
N LYS A 54 13.08 -5.56 -1.63
CA LYS A 54 13.78 -6.05 -2.84
C LYS A 54 15.22 -6.39 -2.58
N GLU A 55 15.96 -5.58 -1.82
CA GLU A 55 17.34 -5.85 -1.39
C GLU A 55 17.46 -7.15 -0.59
N LYS A 56 16.41 -7.50 0.15
CA LYS A 56 16.31 -8.76 0.92
C LYS A 56 15.75 -9.95 0.12
N GLY A 57 15.64 -9.84 -1.20
CA GLY A 57 15.28 -10.95 -2.07
C GLY A 57 13.80 -11.09 -2.40
N ALA A 58 12.95 -10.12 -2.05
CA ALA A 58 11.54 -10.19 -2.43
C ALA A 58 11.39 -10.26 -3.97
N LYS A 59 10.63 -11.25 -4.44
CA LYS A 59 10.33 -11.44 -5.88
C LYS A 59 9.53 -10.27 -6.44
N ALA A 60 8.52 -9.81 -5.70
CA ALA A 60 7.73 -8.64 -6.05
C ALA A 60 7.24 -7.94 -4.79
N VAL A 61 7.04 -6.61 -4.89
CA VAL A 61 6.45 -5.79 -3.83
C VAL A 61 5.22 -5.08 -4.37
N LYS A 62 4.06 -5.36 -3.78
CA LYS A 62 2.78 -4.76 -4.11
C LYS A 62 2.21 -4.06 -2.89
N ALA A 63 1.76 -2.81 -3.05
CA ALA A 63 1.08 -2.08 -1.99
C ALA A 63 -0.42 -2.00 -2.25
N TYR A 64 -1.22 -2.11 -1.18
CA TYR A 64 -2.67 -1.96 -1.21
C TYR A 64 -3.07 -0.87 -0.23
N ILE A 65 -3.51 0.27 -0.76
CA ILE A 65 -3.70 1.49 0.02
C ILE A 65 -5.09 2.07 -0.22
N THR A 66 -5.79 2.42 0.84
CA THR A 66 -7.15 2.93 0.73
C THR A 66 -7.17 4.36 0.17
N HIS A 67 -6.37 5.29 0.75
CA HIS A 67 -6.49 6.71 0.44
C HIS A 67 -5.25 7.24 -0.32
N PRO A 68 -5.34 7.42 -1.67
CA PRO A 68 -4.24 7.92 -2.49
C PRO A 68 -4.19 9.45 -2.51
N VAL A 69 -3.58 10.08 -1.51
CA VAL A 69 -3.36 11.54 -1.52
C VAL A 69 -2.35 11.91 -2.61
N LEU A 70 -1.22 11.20 -2.68
CA LEU A 70 -0.19 11.29 -3.72
C LEU A 70 0.27 12.74 -3.97
N SER A 71 0.62 13.43 -2.89
CA SER A 71 1.07 14.82 -2.94
C SER A 71 2.56 14.96 -3.25
N GLY A 72 2.94 16.16 -3.68
CA GLY A 72 4.34 16.54 -3.90
C GLY A 72 5.08 15.57 -4.83
N PRO A 73 6.25 15.03 -4.41
CA PRO A 73 7.09 14.17 -5.26
C PRO A 73 6.63 12.69 -5.32
N ALA A 74 5.38 12.36 -4.89
CA ALA A 74 4.92 10.99 -4.76
C ALA A 74 5.06 10.17 -6.05
N ILE A 75 4.65 10.73 -7.19
CA ILE A 75 4.67 10.01 -8.47
C ILE A 75 6.11 9.81 -8.98
N GLU A 76 6.98 10.82 -8.81
CA GLU A 76 8.40 10.70 -9.13
C GLU A 76 9.05 9.58 -8.30
N ARG A 77 8.80 9.55 -7.00
CA ARG A 77 9.31 8.51 -6.09
C ARG A 77 8.82 7.12 -6.48
N LEU A 78 7.52 6.98 -6.75
CA LEU A 78 6.95 5.70 -7.19
C LEU A 78 7.60 5.20 -8.49
N ASN A 79 7.78 6.08 -9.48
CA ASN A 79 8.40 5.71 -10.74
C ASN A 79 9.85 5.22 -10.55
N ASN A 80 10.60 5.84 -9.64
CA ASN A 80 12.02 5.54 -9.35
C ASN A 80 12.22 4.41 -8.32
N SER A 81 11.17 3.97 -7.62
CA SER A 81 11.26 2.92 -6.60
C SER A 81 11.18 1.52 -7.18
N SER A 82 11.53 0.54 -6.37
CA SER A 82 11.42 -0.89 -6.69
C SER A 82 10.01 -1.48 -6.50
N ILE A 83 9.01 -0.64 -6.21
CA ILE A 83 7.62 -1.10 -6.11
C ILE A 83 7.11 -1.58 -7.46
N ASP A 84 6.51 -2.77 -7.50
CA ASP A 84 5.99 -3.36 -8.74
C ASP A 84 4.56 -2.87 -9.04
N GLU A 85 3.72 -2.74 -8.03
CA GLU A 85 2.33 -2.32 -8.18
C GLU A 85 1.83 -1.57 -6.93
N LEU A 86 1.13 -0.46 -7.14
CA LEU A 86 0.38 0.28 -6.14
C LEU A 86 -1.11 0.19 -6.46
N VAL A 87 -1.84 -0.57 -5.65
CA VAL A 87 -3.29 -0.67 -5.76
C VAL A 87 -3.92 0.32 -4.80
N VAL A 88 -4.76 1.20 -5.33
CA VAL A 88 -5.45 2.22 -4.53
C VAL A 88 -6.96 2.19 -4.78
N THR A 89 -7.71 2.79 -3.89
CA THR A 89 -9.15 2.96 -4.12
C THR A 89 -9.45 4.30 -4.80
N ASN A 90 -10.70 4.48 -5.22
CA ASN A 90 -11.20 5.75 -5.74
C ASN A 90 -11.78 6.67 -4.64
N SER A 91 -11.36 6.49 -3.38
CA SER A 91 -11.75 7.37 -2.26
C SER A 91 -11.28 8.81 -2.44
N ILE A 92 -10.15 9.01 -3.11
CA ILE A 92 -9.59 10.29 -3.52
C ILE A 92 -9.32 10.21 -5.03
N PRO A 93 -9.81 11.17 -5.84
CA PRO A 93 -9.54 11.21 -7.28
C PRO A 93 -8.04 11.38 -7.56
N LEU A 94 -7.50 10.55 -8.46
CA LEU A 94 -6.11 10.69 -8.88
C LEU A 94 -5.88 11.99 -9.67
N ASN A 95 -4.79 12.69 -9.37
CA ASN A 95 -4.33 13.81 -10.18
C ASN A 95 -3.83 13.34 -11.56
N LYS A 96 -3.60 14.29 -12.48
CA LYS A 96 -3.23 14.00 -13.88
C LYS A 96 -1.92 13.21 -14.02
N GLU A 97 -0.97 13.37 -13.11
CA GLU A 97 0.30 12.66 -13.11
C GLU A 97 0.13 11.22 -12.62
N ALA A 98 -0.61 11.03 -11.54
CA ALA A 98 -0.93 9.72 -11.00
C ALA A 98 -1.73 8.85 -11.98
N GLN A 99 -2.64 9.46 -12.76
CA GLN A 99 -3.40 8.75 -13.81
C GLN A 99 -2.51 8.19 -14.93
N LYS A 100 -1.33 8.77 -15.15
CA LYS A 100 -0.36 8.32 -16.17
C LYS A 100 0.65 7.32 -15.62
N CYS A 101 0.71 7.13 -14.31
CA CYS A 101 1.66 6.22 -13.69
C CYS A 101 1.23 4.76 -13.92
N SER A 102 2.01 4.01 -14.68
CA SER A 102 1.70 2.61 -15.02
C SER A 102 1.73 1.65 -13.84
N LYS A 103 2.35 2.05 -12.72
CA LYS A 103 2.40 1.25 -11.49
C LYS A 103 1.12 1.35 -10.67
N ILE A 104 0.24 2.32 -10.94
CA ILE A 104 -0.97 2.57 -10.15
C ILE A 104 -2.17 1.87 -10.77
N ARG A 105 -2.86 1.07 -9.97
CA ARG A 105 -4.14 0.45 -10.31
C ARG A 105 -5.22 0.90 -9.34
N VAL A 106 -6.36 1.34 -9.86
CA VAL A 106 -7.49 1.84 -9.05
C VAL A 106 -8.57 0.76 -8.92
N ILE A 107 -9.04 0.55 -7.69
CA ILE A 107 -10.21 -0.28 -7.37
C ILE A 107 -11.34 0.63 -6.91
N SER A 108 -12.54 0.41 -7.45
CA SER A 108 -13.73 1.16 -7.05
C SER A 108 -14.30 0.65 -5.72
N LEU A 109 -14.61 1.57 -4.82
CA LEU A 109 -15.34 1.30 -3.57
C LEU A 109 -16.86 1.33 -3.76
N ALA A 110 -17.37 1.64 -4.96
CA ALA A 110 -18.80 1.89 -5.18
C ALA A 110 -19.69 0.70 -4.76
N SER A 111 -19.31 -0.53 -5.10
CA SER A 111 -20.09 -1.73 -4.74
C SER A 111 -20.10 -1.97 -3.23
N THR A 112 -18.96 -1.80 -2.57
CA THR A 112 -18.84 -1.97 -1.11
C THR A 112 -19.68 -0.93 -0.37
N ILE A 113 -19.59 0.34 -0.79
CA ILE A 113 -20.37 1.43 -0.18
C ILE A 113 -21.86 1.24 -0.43
N ALA A 114 -22.26 0.84 -1.65
CA ALA A 114 -23.65 0.57 -1.98
C ALA A 114 -24.25 -0.56 -1.12
N GLU A 115 -23.49 -1.64 -0.91
CA GLU A 115 -23.93 -2.73 -0.04
C GLU A 115 -24.02 -2.27 1.43
N CYS A 116 -23.08 -1.45 1.92
CA CYS A 116 -23.17 -0.86 3.27
C CYS A 116 -24.47 -0.04 3.43
N ILE A 117 -24.77 0.84 2.46
CA ILE A 117 -25.97 1.68 2.50
C ILE A 117 -27.23 0.81 2.50
N LYS A 118 -27.29 -0.21 1.64
CA LYS A 118 -28.40 -1.15 1.55
C LYS A 118 -28.63 -1.89 2.88
N ARG A 119 -27.55 -2.40 3.50
CA ARG A 119 -27.64 -3.12 4.78
C ARG A 119 -28.11 -2.19 5.91
N LEU A 120 -27.58 -0.99 5.99
CA LEU A 120 -28.02 0.01 6.97
C LEU A 120 -29.50 0.36 6.78
N SER A 121 -29.97 0.55 5.55
CA SER A 121 -31.38 0.83 5.24
C SER A 121 -32.31 -0.33 5.63
N ASN A 122 -31.81 -1.55 5.61
CA ASN A 122 -32.56 -2.76 5.94
C ASN A 122 -32.30 -3.28 7.36
N GLU A 123 -31.64 -2.48 8.21
CA GLU A 123 -31.28 -2.85 9.60
C GLU A 123 -30.46 -4.15 9.70
N GLN A 124 -29.63 -4.44 8.68
CA GLN A 124 -28.76 -5.62 8.61
C GLN A 124 -27.37 -5.35 9.16
N SER A 125 -26.67 -6.38 9.61
CA SER A 125 -25.31 -6.29 10.13
C SER A 125 -24.30 -5.92 9.04
N LEU A 126 -23.44 -4.91 9.28
CA LEU A 126 -22.27 -4.60 8.44
C LEU A 126 -21.13 -5.57 8.66
N SER A 127 -20.96 -6.10 9.86
CA SER A 127 -19.85 -7.01 10.21
C SER A 127 -19.83 -8.28 9.34
N GLU A 128 -21.02 -8.76 8.96
CA GLU A 128 -21.13 -9.93 8.07
C GLU A 128 -20.59 -9.73 6.65
N MET A 129 -20.29 -8.49 6.25
CA MET A 129 -19.65 -8.23 4.96
C MET A 129 -18.16 -8.60 4.94
N PHE A 130 -17.55 -8.79 6.11
CA PHE A 130 -16.12 -8.96 6.28
C PHE A 130 -15.75 -10.31 6.91
N LEU A 131 -16.74 -11.17 7.12
CA LEU A 131 -16.60 -12.55 7.52
C LEU A 131 -16.65 -13.47 6.30
#